data_fe8d96d0e6830d5874cbd4cb62551b06
#
_entry.id   fe8d96d0e6830d5874cbd4cb62551b06
#
_cell.length_a   1.000
_cell.length_b   1.000
_cell.length_c   1.000
_cell.angle_alpha   90.00
_cell.angle_beta   90.00
_cell.angle_gamma   90.00
#
_symmetry.space_group_name_H-M   'P 1'
#
loop_
_entity.id
_entity.type
_entity.pdbx_description
1 polymer ?
#
loop_
_entity_poly.entity_id
_entity_poly.type
_entity_poly.pdbx_seq_one_letter_code
_entity_poly.pdbx_strand_id
1 'polypeptide(L)'
;MVLLKRWLRVIAIIGLIATILAPTTAQAASKTVSKVPARAAYVMDANSGQVLYQQNADKRYPIASLSKLLTVYLTVKAINEGKLSWDEEVTMPSNLLKLSHSYAYSSLQMKAGEKFTVKQLVAAAMIASSNSAATELGEIVAGNNAKFIALMNQQSEDWGLEAHFISSSGLDNSDLKDFDLVLPDTGKNEQNLVSAKAITKVAQQLLKADPDITKIASQTEASINGTKIFNENSCLPGKSQYKKDSGIDGLKTGYTENAKLCFTATYTVNGQRMVATILGGDTTFSAMNKLIKQLKQKYSLETTPLTAQRIALANGLATTVTATPMASQAGVWYQDKTTSLETKVETKLTPAQLSSGTVNVGDPVAQATVTDTQTGTAQQITYRADQTATLFAERVVFTAKSTTDQLLTALKQPVASLF
;
A
#
# COMPACT_ATOMS: atom_id res chain seq x y z
N MET A 1 -2.60 -80.56 16.80
CA MET A 1 -1.37 -79.68 16.76
C MET A 1 -1.10 -79.05 15.38
N VAL A 2 -1.40 -79.72 14.30
CA VAL A 2 -1.15 -79.17 12.93
C VAL A 2 -2.10 -78.07 12.54
N LEU A 3 -3.37 -78.12 12.90
CA LEU A 3 -4.37 -77.09 12.59
C LEU A 3 -4.15 -75.71 13.31
N LEU A 4 -3.68 -75.77 14.56
CA LEU A 4 -3.36 -74.60 15.36
C LEU A 4 -2.18 -73.80 14.78
N LYS A 5 -1.17 -74.47 14.23
CA LYS A 5 -0.02 -73.85 13.57
C LYS A 5 -0.40 -73.14 12.21
N ARG A 6 -1.44 -73.63 11.52
CA ARG A 6 -1.91 -73.08 10.29
C ARG A 6 -2.66 -71.73 10.55
N TRP A 7 -3.49 -71.65 11.58
CA TRP A 7 -4.21 -70.45 11.95
C TRP A 7 -3.27 -69.31 12.46
N LEU A 8 -2.24 -69.66 13.21
CA LEU A 8 -1.22 -68.69 13.67
C LEU A 8 -0.41 -68.10 12.50
N ARG A 9 -0.16 -68.84 11.43
CA ARG A 9 0.49 -68.28 10.23
C ARG A 9 -0.42 -67.36 9.41
N VAL A 10 -1.70 -67.63 9.35
CA VAL A 10 -2.67 -66.78 8.67
C VAL A 10 -2.90 -65.45 9.42
N ILE A 11 -2.94 -65.50 10.76
CA ILE A 11 -3.05 -64.30 11.59
C ILE A 11 -1.77 -63.45 11.49
N ALA A 12 -0.58 -64.07 11.42
CA ALA A 12 0.66 -63.32 11.24
C ALA A 12 0.78 -62.66 9.87
N ILE A 13 0.25 -63.24 8.80
CA ILE A 13 0.25 -62.69 7.45
C ILE A 13 -0.77 -61.52 7.34
N ILE A 14 -1.95 -61.64 7.95
CA ILE A 14 -2.95 -60.58 8.00
C ILE A 14 -2.44 -59.41 8.86
N GLY A 15 -1.76 -59.65 9.96
CA GLY A 15 -1.12 -58.60 10.76
C GLY A 15 0.00 -57.86 10.02
N LEU A 16 0.75 -58.54 9.15
CA LEU A 16 1.83 -57.95 8.36
C LEU A 16 1.30 -57.10 7.18
N ILE A 17 0.16 -57.48 6.61
CA ILE A 17 -0.50 -56.75 5.52
C ILE A 17 -1.20 -55.49 6.07
N ALA A 18 -1.72 -55.53 7.30
CA ALA A 18 -2.38 -54.36 7.95
C ALA A 18 -1.37 -53.22 8.29
N THR A 19 -0.09 -53.56 8.50
CA THR A 19 0.94 -52.55 8.78
C THR A 19 1.48 -51.85 7.51
N ILE A 20 1.21 -52.37 6.30
CA ILE A 20 1.66 -51.77 5.04
C ILE A 20 0.61 -50.79 4.46
N LEU A 21 -0.63 -50.83 4.97
CA LEU A 21 -1.73 -49.98 4.53
C LEU A 21 -2.06 -48.82 5.48
N ALA A 22 -1.18 -48.49 6.42
CA ALA A 22 -1.30 -47.23 7.13
C ALA A 22 -1.09 -46.11 6.10
N PRO A 23 -2.06 -45.20 5.85
CA PRO A 23 -1.81 -44.08 5.00
C PRO A 23 -0.73 -43.26 5.69
N THR A 24 0.49 -43.29 5.13
CA THR A 24 1.46 -42.24 5.44
C THR A 24 0.83 -40.94 4.99
N THR A 25 0.16 -40.25 5.91
CA THR A 25 -0.13 -38.84 5.72
C THR A 25 1.24 -38.18 5.58
N ALA A 26 1.70 -38.06 4.34
CA ALA A 26 2.83 -37.19 4.05
C ALA A 26 2.39 -35.80 4.51
N GLN A 27 2.74 -35.47 5.74
CA GLN A 27 2.58 -34.11 6.24
C GLN A 27 3.46 -33.26 5.34
N ALA A 28 2.83 -32.55 4.40
CA ALA A 28 3.52 -31.63 3.52
C ALA A 28 4.36 -30.74 4.42
N ALA A 29 5.69 -30.86 4.31
CA ALA A 29 6.60 -30.06 5.11
C ALA A 29 6.24 -28.60 4.87
N SER A 30 5.76 -27.90 5.90
CA SER A 30 5.42 -26.47 5.83
C SER A 30 6.62 -25.75 5.21
N LYS A 31 6.42 -25.16 4.04
CA LYS A 31 7.48 -24.45 3.32
C LYS A 31 7.86 -23.20 4.11
N THR A 32 8.91 -23.32 4.93
CA THR A 32 9.40 -22.21 5.75
C THR A 32 10.06 -21.16 4.88
N VAL A 33 9.70 -19.89 5.08
CA VAL A 33 10.40 -18.76 4.48
C VAL A 33 11.69 -18.53 5.24
N SER A 34 12.82 -18.55 4.54
CA SER A 34 14.14 -18.34 5.14
C SER A 34 14.26 -16.91 5.67
N LYS A 35 15.02 -16.73 6.75
CA LYS A 35 15.41 -15.41 7.24
C LYS A 35 16.14 -14.64 6.12
N VAL A 36 15.74 -13.38 5.94
CA VAL A 36 16.36 -12.47 4.97
C VAL A 36 17.72 -12.02 5.51
N PRO A 37 18.82 -12.02 4.72
CA PRO A 37 20.13 -11.53 5.14
C PRO A 37 20.16 -10.00 5.15
N ALA A 38 19.37 -9.40 6.07
CA ALA A 38 19.21 -7.96 6.25
C ALA A 38 18.77 -7.65 7.69
N ARG A 39 18.81 -6.38 8.08
CA ARG A 39 18.41 -5.93 9.42
C ARG A 39 16.93 -6.15 9.70
N ALA A 40 16.08 -5.80 8.73
CA ALA A 40 14.64 -5.97 8.84
C ALA A 40 13.99 -6.23 7.48
N ALA A 41 12.82 -6.88 7.50
CA ALA A 41 12.00 -7.07 6.31
C ALA A 41 10.51 -7.13 6.68
N TYR A 42 9.65 -6.67 5.77
CA TYR A 42 8.21 -6.72 5.92
C TYR A 42 7.53 -6.86 4.56
N VAL A 43 6.55 -7.75 4.45
CA VAL A 43 5.79 -7.98 3.20
C VAL A 43 4.31 -8.04 3.52
N MET A 44 3.52 -7.31 2.76
CA MET A 44 2.07 -7.29 2.91
C MET A 44 1.36 -7.21 1.55
N ASP A 45 0.12 -7.67 1.53
CA ASP A 45 -0.84 -7.36 0.48
C ASP A 45 -1.28 -5.89 0.63
N ALA A 46 -1.12 -5.10 -0.43
CA ALA A 46 -1.42 -3.67 -0.37
C ALA A 46 -2.92 -3.36 -0.25
N ASN A 47 -3.79 -4.27 -0.73
CA ASN A 47 -5.24 -4.09 -0.72
C ASN A 47 -5.82 -4.48 0.64
N SER A 48 -5.55 -5.70 1.11
CA SER A 48 -6.08 -6.24 2.37
C SER A 48 -5.30 -5.79 3.60
N GLY A 49 -4.01 -5.46 3.45
CA GLY A 49 -3.11 -5.23 4.58
C GLY A 49 -2.61 -6.53 5.24
N GLN A 50 -2.97 -7.70 4.68
CA GLN A 50 -2.54 -8.99 5.22
C GLN A 50 -1.02 -9.13 5.16
N VAL A 51 -0.40 -9.48 6.30
CA VAL A 51 1.05 -9.64 6.44
C VAL A 51 1.45 -11.07 6.06
N LEU A 52 2.37 -11.20 5.09
CA LEU A 52 2.88 -12.48 4.64
C LEU A 52 4.27 -12.79 5.20
N TYR A 53 5.03 -11.77 5.55
CA TYR A 53 6.36 -11.93 6.15
C TYR A 53 6.74 -10.74 7.02
N GLN A 54 7.40 -11.04 8.14
CA GLN A 54 7.98 -10.01 9.00
C GLN A 54 9.27 -10.50 9.67
N GLN A 55 10.25 -9.60 9.76
CA GLN A 55 11.52 -9.81 10.44
C GLN A 55 11.98 -8.49 11.02
N ASN A 56 12.11 -8.37 12.35
CA ASN A 56 12.46 -7.15 13.05
C ASN A 56 11.63 -5.94 12.57
N ALA A 57 10.36 -6.17 12.25
CA ALA A 57 9.52 -5.28 11.44
C ALA A 57 9.24 -3.93 12.10
N ASP A 58 9.16 -3.89 13.44
CA ASP A 58 8.85 -2.69 14.22
C ASP A 58 10.11 -1.92 14.70
N LYS A 59 11.30 -2.53 14.55
CA LYS A 59 12.55 -1.86 14.94
C LYS A 59 12.94 -0.80 13.91
N ARG A 60 13.22 0.43 14.39
CA ARG A 60 13.67 1.54 13.54
C ARG A 60 15.11 1.37 13.10
N TYR A 61 15.37 1.65 11.84
CA TYR A 61 16.69 1.64 11.20
C TYR A 61 16.81 2.84 10.26
N PRO A 62 18.04 3.28 9.92
CA PRO A 62 18.24 4.22 8.84
C PRO A 62 17.67 3.66 7.53
N ILE A 63 16.95 4.50 6.78
CA ILE A 63 16.25 4.09 5.56
C ILE A 63 16.72 4.79 4.30
N ALA A 64 17.62 5.77 4.44
CA ALA A 64 18.13 6.55 3.32
C ALA A 64 16.98 7.09 2.42
N SER A 65 17.17 7.05 1.10
CA SER A 65 16.22 7.55 0.10
C SER A 65 14.85 6.86 0.06
N LEU A 66 14.57 5.82 0.88
CA LEU A 66 13.20 5.35 1.03
C LEU A 66 12.29 6.43 1.66
N SER A 67 12.86 7.42 2.34
CA SER A 67 12.19 8.60 2.88
C SER A 67 11.37 9.35 1.83
N LYS A 68 11.84 9.34 0.57
CA LYS A 68 11.15 9.95 -0.56
C LYS A 68 9.76 9.37 -0.85
N LEU A 69 9.47 8.15 -0.35
CA LEU A 69 8.13 7.59 -0.46
C LEU A 69 7.10 8.42 0.31
N LEU A 70 7.46 8.91 1.52
CA LEU A 70 6.57 9.78 2.30
C LEU A 70 6.52 11.19 1.70
N THR A 71 7.65 11.70 1.19
CA THR A 71 7.71 12.98 0.50
C THR A 71 6.77 12.99 -0.71
N VAL A 72 6.86 11.98 -1.57
CA VAL A 72 6.00 11.87 -2.75
C VAL A 72 4.54 11.63 -2.34
N TYR A 73 4.27 10.84 -1.29
CA TYR A 73 2.91 10.69 -0.78
C TYR A 73 2.28 12.03 -0.37
N LEU A 74 3.00 12.85 0.40
CA LEU A 74 2.51 14.16 0.84
C LEU A 74 2.31 15.12 -0.32
N THR A 75 3.17 15.06 -1.34
CA THR A 75 3.01 15.81 -2.61
C THR A 75 1.73 15.37 -3.34
N VAL A 76 1.52 14.06 -3.53
CA VAL A 76 0.32 13.51 -4.16
C VAL A 76 -0.93 13.87 -3.35
N LYS A 77 -0.85 13.82 -2.02
CA LYS A 77 -1.95 14.24 -1.15
C LYS A 77 -2.31 15.71 -1.37
N ALA A 78 -1.33 16.62 -1.45
CA ALA A 78 -1.56 18.04 -1.73
C ALA A 78 -2.20 18.24 -3.11
N ILE A 79 -1.81 17.46 -4.12
CA ILE A 79 -2.43 17.49 -5.45
C ILE A 79 -3.88 17.00 -5.39
N ASN A 80 -4.15 15.89 -4.73
CA ASN A 80 -5.49 15.34 -4.58
C ASN A 80 -6.43 16.26 -3.79
N GLU A 81 -5.88 17.09 -2.90
CA GLU A 81 -6.60 18.14 -2.16
C GLU A 81 -6.74 19.45 -2.95
N GLY A 82 -6.22 19.54 -4.17
CA GLY A 82 -6.29 20.74 -5.02
C GLY A 82 -5.37 21.90 -4.56
N LYS A 83 -4.41 21.61 -3.67
CA LYS A 83 -3.45 22.61 -3.16
C LYS A 83 -2.24 22.77 -4.06
N LEU A 84 -2.00 21.81 -4.94
CA LEU A 84 -0.87 21.73 -5.85
C LEU A 84 -1.34 21.09 -7.16
N SER A 85 -0.64 21.32 -8.26
CA SER A 85 -0.92 20.70 -9.56
C SER A 85 0.30 19.91 -10.08
N TRP A 86 0.04 18.79 -10.80
CA TRP A 86 1.09 18.05 -11.49
C TRP A 86 1.90 18.91 -12.48
N ASP A 87 1.24 19.88 -13.10
CA ASP A 87 1.82 20.74 -14.15
C ASP A 87 2.30 22.08 -13.59
N GLU A 88 2.21 22.30 -12.28
CA GLU A 88 2.74 23.51 -11.64
C GLU A 88 4.25 23.57 -11.81
N GLU A 89 4.74 24.70 -12.29
CA GLU A 89 6.17 24.94 -12.57
C GLU A 89 6.83 25.66 -11.41
N VAL A 90 8.00 25.17 -11.03
CA VAL A 90 8.86 25.76 -10.00
C VAL A 90 10.28 25.94 -10.52
N THR A 91 11.03 26.85 -9.91
CA THR A 91 12.47 27.05 -10.14
C THR A 91 13.22 26.69 -8.87
N MET A 92 14.36 26.01 -9.02
CA MET A 92 15.13 25.52 -7.88
C MET A 92 15.82 26.65 -7.11
N PRO A 93 15.69 26.70 -5.76
CA PRO A 93 16.48 27.60 -4.92
C PRO A 93 17.97 27.34 -5.02
N SER A 94 18.80 28.37 -4.71
CA SER A 94 20.27 28.30 -4.89
C SER A 94 20.94 27.18 -4.10
N ASN A 95 20.50 26.91 -2.87
CA ASN A 95 21.01 25.81 -2.05
C ASN A 95 20.67 24.41 -2.65
N LEU A 96 19.48 24.25 -3.24
CA LEU A 96 19.09 23.02 -3.92
C LEU A 96 19.73 22.88 -5.29
N LEU A 97 20.02 23.98 -5.99
CA LEU A 97 20.91 23.96 -7.16
C LEU A 97 22.30 23.46 -6.79
N LYS A 98 22.89 23.97 -5.70
CA LYS A 98 24.18 23.49 -5.18
C LYS A 98 24.13 21.99 -4.87
N LEU A 99 23.06 21.51 -4.21
CA LEU A 99 22.84 20.08 -3.94
C LEU A 99 22.71 19.28 -5.25
N SER A 100 22.05 19.82 -6.27
CA SER A 100 21.85 19.13 -7.55
C SER A 100 23.16 18.88 -8.31
N HIS A 101 24.19 19.67 -8.06
CA HIS A 101 25.53 19.53 -8.65
C HIS A 101 26.51 18.71 -7.80
N SER A 102 26.10 18.22 -6.64
CA SER A 102 26.96 17.38 -5.81
C SER A 102 27.13 15.99 -6.43
N TYR A 103 28.37 15.61 -6.72
CA TYR A 103 28.69 14.26 -7.20
C TYR A 103 28.63 13.19 -6.09
N ALA A 104 28.56 13.60 -4.83
CA ALA A 104 28.50 12.69 -3.69
C ALA A 104 27.11 12.08 -3.49
N TYR A 105 26.07 12.72 -4.03
CA TYR A 105 24.69 12.36 -3.76
C TYR A 105 23.87 12.18 -5.03
N SER A 106 22.91 11.24 -5.01
CA SER A 106 21.98 11.04 -6.13
C SER A 106 21.24 12.33 -6.46
N SER A 107 21.34 12.77 -7.72
CA SER A 107 20.78 14.05 -8.13
C SER A 107 20.49 14.10 -9.64
N LEU A 108 19.52 14.94 -10.03
CA LEU A 108 19.38 15.46 -11.37
C LEU A 108 20.12 16.81 -11.40
N GLN A 109 21.10 16.98 -12.27
CA GLN A 109 21.75 18.29 -12.46
C GLN A 109 20.76 19.29 -13.03
N MET A 110 20.61 20.41 -12.36
CA MET A 110 19.61 21.45 -12.66
C MET A 110 20.32 22.78 -12.89
N LYS A 111 19.80 23.62 -13.80
CA LYS A 111 20.37 24.93 -14.11
C LYS A 111 19.61 26.04 -13.40
N ALA A 112 20.29 27.13 -13.07
CA ALA A 112 19.67 28.32 -12.50
C ALA A 112 18.59 28.88 -13.45
N GLY A 113 17.41 29.17 -12.92
CA GLY A 113 16.27 29.66 -13.69
C GLY A 113 15.55 28.60 -14.54
N GLU A 114 16.04 27.35 -14.56
CA GLU A 114 15.35 26.26 -15.23
C GLU A 114 14.07 25.89 -14.47
N LYS A 115 12.98 25.72 -15.21
CA LYS A 115 11.68 25.35 -14.66
C LYS A 115 11.45 23.87 -14.72
N PHE A 116 10.88 23.35 -13.65
CA PHE A 116 10.49 21.95 -13.53
C PHE A 116 9.03 21.84 -13.12
N THR A 117 8.25 20.99 -13.74
CA THR A 117 6.93 20.69 -13.23
C THR A 117 7.02 19.79 -11.99
N VAL A 118 6.00 19.84 -11.13
CA VAL A 118 5.88 18.93 -9.97
C VAL A 118 6.00 17.47 -10.42
N LYS A 119 5.39 17.11 -11.56
CA LYS A 119 5.51 15.78 -12.16
C LYS A 119 6.94 15.40 -12.50
N GLN A 120 7.72 16.32 -13.03
CA GLN A 120 9.14 16.11 -13.34
C GLN A 120 9.98 15.94 -12.07
N LEU A 121 9.69 16.72 -11.01
CA LEU A 121 10.36 16.56 -9.71
C LEU A 121 10.03 15.22 -9.05
N VAL A 122 8.77 14.78 -9.11
CA VAL A 122 8.37 13.43 -8.64
C VAL A 122 9.12 12.34 -9.42
N ALA A 123 9.20 12.47 -10.75
CA ALA A 123 9.94 11.52 -11.57
C ALA A 123 11.46 11.52 -11.22
N ALA A 124 12.08 12.69 -11.03
CA ALA A 124 13.46 12.79 -10.60
C ALA A 124 13.71 12.15 -9.23
N ALA A 125 12.80 12.37 -8.26
CA ALA A 125 12.89 11.79 -6.93
C ALA A 125 12.73 10.26 -6.93
N MET A 126 11.82 9.73 -7.76
CA MET A 126 11.51 8.29 -7.80
C MET A 126 12.50 7.50 -8.66
N ILE A 127 12.90 8.01 -9.82
CA ILE A 127 13.75 7.31 -10.80
C ILE A 127 15.23 7.51 -10.44
N ALA A 128 15.71 8.75 -10.41
CA ALA A 128 17.12 9.08 -10.16
C ALA A 128 17.44 9.29 -8.68
N SER A 129 16.45 9.09 -7.81
CA SER A 129 16.64 9.35 -6.38
C SER A 129 17.08 10.79 -6.04
N SER A 130 16.77 11.77 -6.91
CA SER A 130 17.23 13.16 -6.75
C SER A 130 16.89 13.75 -5.40
N ASN A 131 17.91 14.13 -4.63
CA ASN A 131 17.75 14.70 -3.30
C ASN A 131 17.19 16.14 -3.37
N SER A 132 17.72 16.95 -4.32
CA SER A 132 17.23 18.31 -4.55
C SER A 132 15.75 18.32 -4.96
N ALA A 133 15.35 17.44 -5.89
CA ALA A 133 13.94 17.35 -6.28
C ALA A 133 13.02 16.95 -5.11
N ALA A 134 13.45 16.00 -4.28
CA ALA A 134 12.68 15.60 -3.10
C ALA A 134 12.56 16.71 -2.06
N THR A 135 13.62 17.50 -1.86
CA THR A 135 13.59 18.63 -0.93
C THR A 135 12.68 19.74 -1.45
N GLU A 136 12.77 20.08 -2.73
CA GLU A 136 11.90 21.07 -3.36
C GLU A 136 10.42 20.66 -3.27
N LEU A 137 10.09 19.38 -3.57
CA LEU A 137 8.73 18.88 -3.39
C LEU A 137 8.21 19.12 -1.97
N GLY A 138 9.06 18.95 -0.96
CA GLY A 138 8.71 19.26 0.42
C GLY A 138 8.48 20.75 0.65
N GLU A 139 9.36 21.59 0.11
CA GLU A 139 9.29 23.04 0.32
C GLU A 139 8.05 23.65 -0.34
N ILE A 140 7.68 23.22 -1.54
CA ILE A 140 6.44 23.70 -2.21
C ILE A 140 5.17 23.22 -1.50
N VAL A 141 5.18 22.04 -0.89
CA VAL A 141 4.01 21.52 -0.12
C VAL A 141 3.82 22.28 1.19
N ALA A 142 4.89 22.60 1.91
CA ALA A 142 4.79 23.14 3.28
C ALA A 142 5.37 24.57 3.45
N GLY A 143 5.93 25.15 2.38
CA GLY A 143 6.51 26.48 2.36
C GLY A 143 7.97 26.56 2.78
N ASN A 144 8.51 25.55 3.50
CA ASN A 144 9.93 25.41 3.79
C ASN A 144 10.26 24.00 4.30
N ASN A 145 11.56 23.64 4.28
CA ASN A 145 12.08 22.33 4.69
C ASN A 145 11.65 21.94 6.12
N ALA A 146 11.79 22.84 7.11
CA ALA A 146 11.48 22.52 8.51
C ALA A 146 10.00 22.18 8.72
N LYS A 147 9.07 22.97 8.13
CA LYS A 147 7.62 22.72 8.17
C LYS A 147 7.28 21.41 7.48
N PHE A 148 7.96 21.09 6.39
CA PHE A 148 7.70 19.83 5.69
C PHE A 148 8.12 18.61 6.52
N ILE A 149 9.29 18.67 7.17
CA ILE A 149 9.72 17.57 8.04
C ILE A 149 8.78 17.43 9.25
N ALA A 150 8.30 18.52 9.81
CA ALA A 150 7.26 18.48 10.84
C ALA A 150 5.99 17.79 10.32
N LEU A 151 5.57 18.10 9.08
CA LEU A 151 4.44 17.44 8.43
C LEU A 151 4.68 15.94 8.20
N MET A 152 5.90 15.52 7.82
CA MET A 152 6.26 14.10 7.70
C MET A 152 6.12 13.37 9.03
N ASN A 153 6.61 13.95 10.12
CA ASN A 153 6.51 13.36 11.45
C ASN A 153 5.05 13.32 11.93
N GLN A 154 4.30 14.41 11.76
CA GLN A 154 2.87 14.46 12.10
C GLN A 154 2.09 13.37 11.34
N GLN A 155 2.30 13.23 10.02
CA GLN A 155 1.62 12.20 9.24
C GLN A 155 1.98 10.79 9.70
N SER A 156 3.21 10.59 10.17
CA SER A 156 3.65 9.31 10.72
C SER A 156 2.97 9.01 12.06
N GLU A 157 2.84 10.00 12.92
CA GLU A 157 2.12 9.90 14.20
C GLU A 157 0.63 9.62 13.98
N ASP A 158 -0.02 10.34 13.05
CA ASP A 158 -1.42 10.14 12.68
C ASP A 158 -1.71 8.70 12.22
N TRP A 159 -0.72 8.05 11.63
CA TRP A 159 -0.80 6.65 11.22
C TRP A 159 -0.31 5.64 12.26
N GLY A 160 0.18 6.10 13.41
CA GLY A 160 0.77 5.27 14.45
C GLY A 160 2.00 4.50 13.96
N LEU A 161 2.87 5.15 13.18
CA LEU A 161 4.06 4.53 12.60
C LEU A 161 5.28 4.71 13.51
N GLU A 162 6.09 3.67 13.62
CA GLU A 162 7.43 3.72 14.22
C GLU A 162 8.42 4.41 13.25
N ALA A 163 8.41 5.74 13.24
CA ALA A 163 9.18 6.59 12.33
C ALA A 163 9.63 7.89 12.98
N HIS A 164 10.79 8.38 12.56
CA HIS A 164 11.30 9.71 12.88
C HIS A 164 12.06 10.24 11.66
N PHE A 165 11.66 11.40 11.17
CA PHE A 165 12.23 12.04 10.00
C PHE A 165 12.93 13.35 10.37
N ILE A 166 14.12 13.56 9.77
CA ILE A 166 14.88 14.81 9.84
C ILE A 166 15.14 15.38 8.43
N SER A 167 14.78 14.63 7.39
CA SER A 167 15.06 14.97 6.00
C SER A 167 13.98 14.43 5.07
N SER A 168 13.53 15.25 4.12
CA SER A 168 12.63 14.86 3.04
C SER A 168 13.28 13.92 2.02
N SER A 169 14.59 14.04 1.84
CA SER A 169 15.38 13.28 0.85
C SER A 169 15.94 11.97 1.42
N GLY A 170 16.17 11.90 2.73
CA GLY A 170 16.83 10.78 3.41
C GLY A 170 18.34 10.89 3.50
N LEU A 171 18.90 12.06 3.21
CA LEU A 171 20.28 12.39 3.55
C LEU A 171 20.41 12.58 5.07
N ASP A 172 21.56 12.24 5.62
CA ASP A 172 21.90 12.41 7.02
C ASP A 172 22.30 13.89 7.29
N ASN A 173 22.24 14.36 8.54
CA ASN A 173 22.61 15.74 8.88
C ASN A 173 24.05 16.10 8.50
N SER A 174 24.98 15.14 8.58
CA SER A 174 26.35 15.33 8.11
C SER A 174 26.46 15.72 6.64
N ASP A 175 25.49 15.26 5.82
CA ASP A 175 25.41 15.54 4.39
C ASP A 175 24.65 16.83 4.10
N LEU A 176 23.63 17.15 4.91
CA LEU A 176 22.73 18.29 4.73
C LEU A 176 23.34 19.65 5.14
N LYS A 177 24.36 19.64 6.00
CA LYS A 177 24.97 20.86 6.59
C LYS A 177 25.49 21.84 5.54
N ASP A 178 25.99 21.35 4.41
CA ASP A 178 26.59 22.17 3.36
C ASP A 178 25.53 22.82 2.45
N PHE A 179 24.25 22.54 2.69
CA PHE A 179 23.09 22.98 1.87
C PHE A 179 22.03 23.75 2.67
N ASP A 180 22.33 24.14 3.90
CA ASP A 180 21.41 24.83 4.80
C ASP A 180 20.08 24.10 5.04
N LEU A 181 20.15 22.75 5.12
CA LEU A 181 18.97 21.88 5.25
C LEU A 181 18.89 21.17 6.61
N VAL A 182 19.87 21.36 7.49
CA VAL A 182 19.86 20.79 8.84
C VAL A 182 18.82 21.49 9.69
N LEU A 183 17.98 20.70 10.37
CA LEU A 183 17.02 21.26 11.32
C LEU A 183 17.71 21.80 12.56
N PRO A 184 17.21 22.92 13.13
CA PRO A 184 17.64 23.36 14.46
C PRO A 184 17.49 22.25 15.49
N ASP A 185 18.37 22.24 16.48
CA ASP A 185 18.34 21.33 17.63
C ASP A 185 18.49 19.83 17.30
N THR A 186 18.97 19.50 16.09
CA THR A 186 19.27 18.12 15.69
C THR A 186 20.77 17.83 15.74
N GLY A 187 21.11 16.58 16.08
CA GLY A 187 22.50 16.14 16.20
C GLY A 187 23.21 16.00 14.85
N LYS A 188 24.54 16.21 14.87
CA LYS A 188 25.38 16.16 13.63
C LYS A 188 25.19 14.88 12.80
N ASN A 189 24.97 13.75 13.45
CA ASN A 189 24.86 12.44 12.78
C ASN A 189 23.42 11.91 12.78
N GLU A 190 22.45 12.78 13.01
CA GLU A 190 21.05 12.38 12.97
C GLU A 190 20.61 12.00 11.56
N GLN A 191 19.69 11.06 11.49
CA GLN A 191 19.22 10.48 10.24
C GLN A 191 17.77 10.02 10.37
N ASN A 192 17.09 9.78 9.26
CA ASN A 192 15.74 9.24 9.28
C ASN A 192 15.76 7.81 9.82
N LEU A 193 15.05 7.57 10.92
CA LEU A 193 14.94 6.27 11.57
C LEU A 193 13.50 5.75 11.47
N VAL A 194 13.30 4.72 10.66
CA VAL A 194 11.96 4.20 10.33
C VAL A 194 11.98 2.68 10.34
N SER A 195 10.89 2.07 10.80
CA SER A 195 10.75 0.62 10.78
C SER A 195 10.37 0.08 9.38
N ALA A 196 10.69 -1.19 9.10
CA ALA A 196 10.32 -1.82 7.83
C ALA A 196 8.79 -1.84 7.63
N LYS A 197 8.04 -2.09 8.69
CA LYS A 197 6.58 -2.03 8.69
C LYS A 197 6.06 -0.63 8.39
N ALA A 198 6.65 0.39 9.00
CA ALA A 198 6.24 1.78 8.79
C ALA A 198 6.44 2.22 7.35
N ILE A 199 7.63 2.03 6.77
CA ILE A 199 7.89 2.48 5.39
C ILE A 199 7.11 1.64 4.36
N THR A 200 6.81 0.36 4.65
CA THR A 200 5.92 -0.45 3.80
C THR A 200 4.48 0.10 3.83
N LYS A 201 3.99 0.54 4.99
CA LYS A 201 2.68 1.20 5.10
C LYS A 201 2.65 2.54 4.37
N VAL A 202 3.73 3.34 4.45
CA VAL A 202 3.86 4.57 3.64
C VAL A 202 3.74 4.25 2.15
N ALA A 203 4.45 3.24 1.66
CA ALA A 203 4.36 2.80 0.27
C ALA A 203 2.95 2.33 -0.11
N GLN A 204 2.26 1.62 0.79
CA GLN A 204 0.84 1.25 0.59
C GLN A 204 -0.05 2.48 0.44
N GLN A 205 0.12 3.50 1.28
CA GLN A 205 -0.68 4.72 1.21
C GLN A 205 -0.39 5.51 -0.07
N LEU A 206 0.88 5.57 -0.51
CA LEU A 206 1.25 6.18 -1.78
C LEU A 206 0.57 5.46 -2.95
N LEU A 207 0.60 4.14 -3.00
CA LEU A 207 -0.07 3.34 -4.05
C LEU A 207 -1.60 3.49 -4.04
N LYS A 208 -2.20 3.77 -2.87
CA LYS A 208 -3.64 4.06 -2.76
C LYS A 208 -3.98 5.48 -3.21
N ALA A 209 -3.13 6.44 -2.91
CA ALA A 209 -3.31 7.84 -3.27
C ALA A 209 -3.07 8.09 -4.78
N ASP A 210 -2.11 7.38 -5.36
CA ASP A 210 -1.79 7.40 -6.78
C ASP A 210 -1.30 6.02 -7.26
N PRO A 211 -2.19 5.17 -7.78
CA PRO A 211 -1.80 3.88 -8.37
C PRO A 211 -0.85 4.01 -9.56
N ASP A 212 -0.89 5.15 -10.25
CA ASP A 212 -0.07 5.42 -11.45
C ASP A 212 1.39 5.74 -11.11
N ILE A 213 1.73 5.93 -9.83
CA ILE A 213 3.12 6.11 -9.39
C ILE A 213 4.01 4.94 -9.83
N THR A 214 3.44 3.75 -9.99
CA THR A 214 4.16 2.58 -10.51
C THR A 214 4.61 2.77 -11.97
N LYS A 215 3.86 3.54 -12.78
CA LYS A 215 4.25 3.87 -14.16
C LYS A 215 5.51 4.73 -14.20
N ILE A 216 5.73 5.56 -13.16
CA ILE A 216 6.97 6.34 -13.00
C ILE A 216 8.08 5.43 -12.46
N ALA A 217 7.82 4.72 -11.37
CA ALA A 217 8.82 3.93 -10.66
C ALA A 217 9.32 2.70 -11.45
N SER A 218 8.58 2.22 -12.44
CA SER A 218 8.97 1.10 -13.31
C SER A 218 9.85 1.51 -14.49
N GLN A 219 9.99 2.80 -14.78
CA GLN A 219 10.86 3.27 -15.86
C GLN A 219 12.33 3.00 -15.52
N THR A 220 13.06 2.37 -16.42
CA THR A 220 14.50 2.12 -16.26
C THR A 220 15.34 3.36 -16.53
N GLU A 221 14.81 4.27 -17.35
CA GLU A 221 15.34 5.59 -17.64
C GLU A 221 14.21 6.56 -17.99
N ALA A 222 14.47 7.85 -17.86
CA ALA A 222 13.59 8.92 -18.31
C ALA A 222 14.42 10.10 -18.80
N SER A 223 13.78 11.09 -19.43
CA SER A 223 14.40 12.36 -19.79
C SER A 223 13.63 13.51 -19.16
N ILE A 224 14.33 14.39 -18.46
CA ILE A 224 13.76 15.59 -17.85
C ILE A 224 14.52 16.78 -18.40
N ASN A 225 13.84 17.68 -19.10
CA ASN A 225 14.43 18.85 -19.76
C ASN A 225 15.68 18.50 -20.61
N GLY A 226 15.63 17.34 -21.33
CA GLY A 226 16.76 16.87 -22.14
C GLY A 226 17.86 16.11 -21.38
N THR A 227 17.82 16.11 -20.04
CA THR A 227 18.78 15.35 -19.21
C THR A 227 18.25 13.93 -18.97
N LYS A 228 19.05 12.93 -19.37
CA LYS A 228 18.72 11.52 -19.08
C LYS A 228 18.98 11.21 -17.61
N ILE A 229 18.02 10.50 -17.02
CA ILE A 229 18.10 9.95 -15.66
C ILE A 229 17.88 8.44 -15.69
N PHE A 230 18.48 7.72 -14.75
CA PHE A 230 18.46 6.26 -14.71
C PHE A 230 17.95 5.76 -13.38
N ASN A 231 17.16 4.68 -13.43
CA ASN A 231 16.62 4.04 -12.23
C ASN A 231 17.69 3.14 -11.60
N GLU A 232 17.87 3.27 -10.28
CA GLU A 232 18.80 2.46 -9.49
C GLU A 232 18.21 1.07 -9.12
N ASN A 233 16.92 0.83 -9.37
CA ASN A 233 16.28 -0.46 -9.08
C ASN A 233 16.80 -1.54 -10.04
N SER A 234 17.70 -2.37 -9.54
CA SER A 234 18.30 -3.46 -10.32
C SER A 234 17.32 -4.60 -10.65
N CYS A 235 16.13 -4.62 -10.09
CA CYS A 235 15.12 -5.64 -10.36
C CYS A 235 14.20 -5.31 -11.55
N LEU A 236 14.32 -4.13 -12.16
CA LEU A 236 13.52 -3.74 -13.33
C LEU A 236 13.96 -4.44 -14.61
N PRO A 237 13.09 -4.53 -15.65
CA PRO A 237 13.44 -5.13 -16.94
C PRO A 237 14.75 -4.59 -17.52
N GLY A 238 15.61 -5.49 -18.01
CA GLY A 238 16.91 -5.13 -18.57
C GLY A 238 18.03 -4.84 -17.56
N LYS A 239 17.74 -4.85 -16.26
CA LYS A 239 18.74 -4.67 -15.19
C LYS A 239 19.26 -6.01 -14.66
N SER A 240 20.40 -5.98 -13.93
CA SER A 240 21.19 -7.15 -13.52
C SER A 240 20.46 -8.16 -12.62
N GLN A 241 19.51 -7.70 -11.81
CA GLN A 241 18.73 -8.53 -10.87
C GLN A 241 17.30 -8.76 -11.34
N TYR A 242 16.98 -8.43 -12.58
CA TYR A 242 15.65 -8.67 -13.13
C TYR A 242 15.29 -10.15 -13.11
N LYS A 243 14.12 -10.45 -12.57
CA LYS A 243 13.49 -11.77 -12.61
C LYS A 243 12.03 -11.59 -13.02
N LYS A 244 11.68 -12.06 -14.23
CA LYS A 244 10.30 -11.98 -14.76
C LYS A 244 9.28 -12.52 -13.75
N ASP A 245 9.58 -13.64 -13.12
CA ASP A 245 8.68 -14.30 -12.17
C ASP A 245 8.51 -13.54 -10.84
N SER A 246 9.38 -12.58 -10.52
CA SER A 246 9.17 -11.71 -9.35
C SER A 246 8.02 -10.75 -9.57
N GLY A 247 7.86 -10.23 -10.81
CA GLY A 247 6.83 -9.27 -11.17
C GLY A 247 7.09 -7.87 -10.59
N ILE A 248 8.33 -7.57 -10.17
CA ILE A 248 8.70 -6.27 -9.56
C ILE A 248 8.57 -5.17 -10.61
N ASP A 249 7.77 -4.14 -10.29
CA ASP A 249 7.49 -2.97 -11.12
C ASP A 249 7.74 -1.62 -10.40
N GLY A 250 8.46 -1.64 -9.30
CA GLY A 250 8.83 -0.48 -8.49
C GLY A 250 9.46 -0.95 -7.18
N LEU A 251 9.60 -0.14 -6.13
CA LEU A 251 9.09 1.22 -5.98
C LEU A 251 10.25 2.21 -5.76
N LYS A 252 11.10 1.96 -4.70
CA LYS A 252 12.20 2.86 -4.34
C LYS A 252 13.36 2.12 -3.70
N THR A 253 14.58 2.54 -4.05
CA THR A 253 15.85 2.13 -3.46
C THR A 253 16.37 3.18 -2.48
N GLY A 254 17.26 2.80 -1.59
CA GLY A 254 17.96 3.72 -0.71
C GLY A 254 19.30 3.16 -0.28
N TYR A 255 20.32 4.01 -0.20
CA TYR A 255 21.64 3.66 0.29
C TYR A 255 22.29 4.85 1.00
N THR A 256 22.83 4.61 2.19
CA THR A 256 23.91 5.38 2.82
C THR A 256 24.84 4.38 3.50
N GLU A 257 26.03 4.81 3.90
CA GLU A 257 26.96 3.98 4.67
C GLU A 257 26.30 3.36 5.92
N ASN A 258 25.48 4.15 6.61
CA ASN A 258 24.77 3.71 7.81
C ASN A 258 23.55 2.84 7.52
N ALA A 259 22.76 3.20 6.52
CA ALA A 259 21.55 2.46 6.15
C ALA A 259 21.87 1.12 5.50
N LYS A 260 23.01 1.00 4.79
CA LYS A 260 23.28 -0.04 3.81
C LYS A 260 22.19 -0.04 2.72
N LEU A 261 22.14 -1.06 1.88
CA LEU A 261 21.14 -1.09 0.82
C LEU A 261 19.75 -1.41 1.39
N CYS A 262 18.83 -0.48 1.15
CA CYS A 262 17.41 -0.59 1.47
C CYS A 262 16.60 -0.65 0.17
N PHE A 263 15.51 -1.42 0.16
CA PHE A 263 14.64 -1.51 -1.00
C PHE A 263 13.19 -1.76 -0.58
N THR A 264 12.30 -0.90 -1.04
CA THR A 264 10.86 -1.14 -1.03
C THR A 264 10.44 -1.49 -2.45
N ALA A 265 10.03 -2.73 -2.64
CA ALA A 265 9.50 -3.26 -3.90
C ALA A 265 7.98 -3.25 -3.93
N THR A 266 7.41 -3.05 -5.11
CA THR A 266 6.02 -3.38 -5.40
C THR A 266 5.98 -4.39 -6.55
N TYR A 267 5.00 -5.29 -6.51
CA TYR A 267 4.81 -6.35 -7.50
C TYR A 267 3.37 -6.86 -7.46
N THR A 268 2.95 -7.57 -8.53
CA THR A 268 1.61 -8.14 -8.61
C THR A 268 1.66 -9.67 -8.63
N VAL A 269 0.77 -10.30 -7.87
CA VAL A 269 0.56 -11.75 -7.86
C VAL A 269 -0.92 -12.02 -7.99
N ASN A 270 -1.32 -12.73 -9.05
CA ASN A 270 -2.73 -13.11 -9.28
C ASN A 270 -3.70 -11.91 -9.16
N GLY A 271 -3.30 -10.75 -9.67
CA GLY A 271 -4.10 -9.52 -9.61
C GLY A 271 -4.03 -8.75 -8.28
N GLN A 272 -3.41 -9.29 -7.24
CA GLN A 272 -3.22 -8.58 -5.98
C GLN A 272 -1.90 -7.81 -5.98
N ARG A 273 -1.95 -6.55 -5.56
CA ARG A 273 -0.78 -5.67 -5.40
C ARG A 273 -0.09 -5.97 -4.08
N MET A 274 1.20 -6.25 -4.14
CA MET A 274 2.04 -6.53 -2.98
C MET A 274 3.03 -5.39 -2.75
N VAL A 275 3.38 -5.17 -1.49
CA VAL A 275 4.48 -4.29 -1.09
C VAL A 275 5.43 -5.05 -0.18
N ALA A 276 6.72 -4.97 -0.46
CA ALA A 276 7.76 -5.64 0.29
C ALA A 276 8.92 -4.69 0.57
N THR A 277 9.36 -4.60 1.82
CA THR A 277 10.53 -3.80 2.21
C THR A 277 11.59 -4.68 2.83
N ILE A 278 12.85 -4.45 2.43
CA ILE A 278 14.07 -4.98 3.09
C ILE A 278 14.94 -3.78 3.47
N LEU A 279 15.36 -3.72 4.73
CA LEU A 279 16.23 -2.68 5.27
C LEU A 279 17.59 -3.24 5.65
N GLY A 280 18.66 -2.57 5.19
CA GLY A 280 20.02 -2.77 5.69
C GLY A 280 20.62 -4.13 5.34
N GLY A 281 20.62 -4.50 4.07
CA GLY A 281 21.28 -5.69 3.55
C GLY A 281 22.36 -5.36 2.52
N ASP A 282 23.29 -6.29 2.30
CA ASP A 282 24.33 -6.15 1.27
C ASP A 282 23.87 -6.73 -0.09
N THR A 283 22.95 -7.69 -0.07
CA THR A 283 22.42 -8.39 -1.25
C THR A 283 20.91 -8.20 -1.42
N THR A 284 20.43 -7.01 -1.09
CA THR A 284 18.99 -6.71 -0.93
C THR A 284 18.14 -7.06 -2.15
N PHE A 285 18.61 -6.78 -3.39
CA PHE A 285 17.85 -7.11 -4.60
C PHE A 285 17.68 -8.62 -4.82
N SER A 286 18.76 -9.39 -4.67
CA SER A 286 18.69 -10.86 -4.79
C SER A 286 17.91 -11.48 -3.64
N ALA A 287 18.04 -10.92 -2.44
CA ALA A 287 17.27 -11.33 -1.26
C ALA A 287 15.76 -11.06 -1.47
N MET A 288 15.38 -9.93 -2.06
CA MET A 288 14.00 -9.60 -2.42
C MET A 288 13.42 -10.63 -3.39
N ASN A 289 14.13 -10.92 -4.49
CA ASN A 289 13.70 -11.94 -5.45
C ASN A 289 13.51 -13.32 -4.80
N LYS A 290 14.45 -13.71 -3.92
CA LYS A 290 14.35 -14.98 -3.18
C LYS A 290 13.16 -14.99 -2.23
N LEU A 291 12.95 -13.91 -1.49
CA LEU A 291 11.81 -13.76 -0.57
C LEU A 291 10.48 -13.88 -1.31
N ILE A 292 10.31 -13.14 -2.40
CA ILE A 292 9.09 -13.19 -3.24
C ILE A 292 8.85 -14.62 -3.75
N LYS A 293 9.90 -15.29 -4.26
CA LYS A 293 9.80 -16.68 -4.72
C LYS A 293 9.32 -17.61 -3.60
N GLN A 294 9.89 -17.48 -2.40
CA GLN A 294 9.51 -18.32 -1.26
C GLN A 294 8.07 -18.05 -0.80
N LEU A 295 7.63 -16.78 -0.81
CA LEU A 295 6.26 -16.43 -0.45
C LEU A 295 5.26 -16.99 -1.47
N LYS A 296 5.55 -16.87 -2.78
CA LYS A 296 4.73 -17.50 -3.84
C LYS A 296 4.64 -19.03 -3.74
N GLN A 297 5.63 -19.67 -3.14
CA GLN A 297 5.61 -21.11 -2.91
C GLN A 297 4.87 -21.49 -1.63
N LYS A 298 4.86 -20.60 -0.63
CA LYS A 298 4.27 -20.84 0.68
C LYS A 298 2.80 -20.51 0.74
N TYR A 299 2.39 -19.44 0.07
CA TYR A 299 1.03 -18.91 0.13
C TYR A 299 0.28 -19.17 -1.18
N SER A 300 -0.97 -19.56 -1.08
CA SER A 300 -1.95 -19.53 -2.13
C SER A 300 -2.92 -18.37 -1.91
N LEU A 301 -3.55 -17.88 -2.98
CA LEU A 301 -4.54 -16.83 -2.92
C LEU A 301 -5.90 -17.40 -3.28
N GLU A 302 -6.85 -17.31 -2.38
CA GLU A 302 -8.27 -17.55 -2.68
C GLU A 302 -8.91 -16.21 -2.98
N THR A 303 -9.71 -16.14 -4.03
CA THR A 303 -10.40 -14.92 -4.44
C THR A 303 -11.89 -15.15 -4.63
N THR A 304 -12.68 -14.13 -4.33
CA THR A 304 -14.09 -14.08 -4.65
C THR A 304 -14.37 -12.91 -5.59
N PRO A 305 -15.12 -13.13 -6.70
CA PRO A 305 -15.50 -12.04 -7.59
C PRO A 305 -16.46 -11.07 -6.89
N LEU A 306 -16.32 -9.80 -7.18
CA LEU A 306 -17.22 -8.75 -6.74
C LEU A 306 -17.84 -8.10 -7.99
N THR A 307 -19.14 -7.96 -7.99
CA THR A 307 -19.92 -7.36 -9.10
C THR A 307 -20.73 -6.18 -8.61
N ALA A 308 -21.14 -5.31 -9.52
CA ALA A 308 -22.09 -4.25 -9.23
C ALA A 308 -23.36 -4.82 -8.59
N GLN A 309 -23.86 -4.15 -7.58
CA GLN A 309 -25.04 -4.56 -6.81
C GLN A 309 -26.02 -3.40 -6.61
N ARG A 310 -27.28 -3.73 -6.42
CA ARG A 310 -28.28 -2.78 -5.96
C ARG A 310 -28.19 -2.65 -4.42
N ILE A 311 -27.80 -1.51 -3.95
CA ILE A 311 -27.63 -1.20 -2.54
C ILE A 311 -28.89 -0.47 -2.04
N ALA A 312 -29.53 -0.99 -1.01
CA ALA A 312 -30.61 -0.30 -0.31
C ALA A 312 -29.99 0.81 0.54
N LEU A 313 -30.46 2.05 0.35
CA LEU A 313 -29.91 3.24 1.02
C LEU A 313 -30.61 3.54 2.35
N ALA A 314 -31.78 2.93 2.60
CA ALA A 314 -32.55 3.12 3.83
C ALA A 314 -33.31 1.86 4.21
N ASN A 315 -33.47 1.61 5.51
CA ASN A 315 -34.25 0.49 6.02
C ASN A 315 -35.73 0.70 5.69
N GLY A 316 -36.30 -0.21 4.91
CA GLY A 316 -37.73 -0.28 4.65
C GLY A 316 -38.30 0.69 3.59
N LEU A 317 -37.49 1.54 2.97
CA LEU A 317 -37.87 2.37 1.83
C LEU A 317 -37.25 1.84 0.56
N ALA A 318 -37.99 1.93 -0.56
CA ALA A 318 -37.62 1.34 -1.84
C ALA A 318 -36.46 2.05 -2.57
N THR A 319 -35.77 2.99 -1.91
CA THR A 319 -34.66 3.73 -2.51
C THR A 319 -33.43 2.84 -2.58
N THR A 320 -33.07 2.48 -3.78
CA THR A 320 -31.86 1.69 -4.07
C THR A 320 -30.98 2.44 -5.07
N VAL A 321 -29.70 2.25 -4.97
CA VAL A 321 -28.74 2.73 -5.97
C VAL A 321 -27.92 1.53 -6.49
N THR A 322 -27.65 1.53 -7.79
CA THR A 322 -26.63 0.62 -8.34
C THR A 322 -25.27 1.13 -7.92
N ALA A 323 -24.44 0.25 -7.39
CA ALA A 323 -23.10 0.60 -6.95
C ALA A 323 -22.09 -0.43 -7.44
N THR A 324 -20.97 0.06 -7.94
CA THR A 324 -19.86 -0.73 -8.47
C THR A 324 -18.75 -0.83 -7.40
N PRO A 325 -18.19 -2.03 -7.17
CA PRO A 325 -17.07 -2.20 -6.25
C PRO A 325 -15.80 -1.58 -6.82
N MET A 326 -14.97 -1.00 -5.96
CA MET A 326 -13.68 -0.42 -6.36
C MET A 326 -12.64 -1.46 -6.77
N ALA A 327 -12.91 -2.75 -6.57
CA ALA A 327 -12.10 -3.86 -7.06
C ALA A 327 -13.03 -4.97 -7.59
N SER A 328 -12.68 -5.57 -8.73
CA SER A 328 -13.46 -6.65 -9.35
C SER A 328 -13.39 -7.96 -8.57
N GLN A 329 -12.46 -8.09 -7.65
CA GLN A 329 -12.31 -9.26 -6.76
C GLN A 329 -11.67 -8.86 -5.43
N ALA A 330 -11.97 -9.61 -4.39
CA ALA A 330 -11.26 -9.60 -3.12
C ALA A 330 -10.53 -10.92 -2.93
N GLY A 331 -9.43 -10.92 -2.17
CA GLY A 331 -8.64 -12.12 -1.96
C GLY A 331 -8.00 -12.20 -0.58
N VAL A 332 -7.84 -13.40 -0.10
CA VAL A 332 -7.16 -13.71 1.16
C VAL A 332 -6.06 -14.74 0.90
N TRP A 333 -4.89 -14.49 1.45
CA TRP A 333 -3.74 -15.40 1.35
C TRP A 333 -3.81 -16.45 2.46
N TYR A 334 -3.60 -17.70 2.11
CA TYR A 334 -3.62 -18.83 3.04
C TYR A 334 -2.43 -19.77 2.85
N GLN A 335 -2.17 -20.60 3.87
CA GLN A 335 -1.13 -21.64 3.86
C GLN A 335 -1.79 -23.01 4.07
N ASP A 336 -1.40 -23.98 3.24
CA ASP A 336 -1.65 -25.42 3.44
C ASP A 336 -3.12 -25.88 3.61
N LYS A 337 -4.11 -25.01 3.45
CA LYS A 337 -5.54 -25.36 3.55
C LYS A 337 -6.35 -24.62 2.49
N THR A 338 -7.35 -25.29 1.96
CA THR A 338 -8.43 -24.60 1.25
C THR A 338 -9.16 -23.71 2.24
N THR A 339 -9.26 -22.45 1.92
CA THR A 339 -10.06 -21.50 2.70
C THR A 339 -11.46 -21.37 2.10
N SER A 340 -12.42 -20.95 2.91
CA SER A 340 -13.75 -20.60 2.45
C SER A 340 -13.97 -19.11 2.69
N LEU A 341 -14.25 -18.37 1.62
CA LEU A 341 -14.49 -16.93 1.68
C LEU A 341 -15.99 -16.67 1.85
N GLU A 342 -16.33 -15.91 2.87
CA GLU A 342 -17.66 -15.35 3.08
C GLU A 342 -17.65 -13.87 2.71
N THR A 343 -18.64 -13.42 1.93
CA THR A 343 -18.79 -12.03 1.53
C THR A 343 -20.04 -11.45 2.15
N LYS A 344 -19.88 -10.38 2.95
CA LYS A 344 -20.95 -9.58 3.49
C LYS A 344 -20.88 -8.18 2.93
N VAL A 345 -21.99 -7.69 2.35
CA VAL A 345 -22.09 -6.32 1.85
C VAL A 345 -23.03 -5.55 2.76
N GLU A 346 -22.54 -4.44 3.32
CA GLU A 346 -23.30 -3.59 4.23
C GLU A 346 -23.38 -2.17 3.67
N THR A 347 -24.56 -1.56 3.76
CA THR A 347 -24.73 -0.13 3.44
C THR A 347 -23.91 0.71 4.42
N LYS A 348 -23.12 1.66 3.89
CA LYS A 348 -22.32 2.58 4.67
C LYS A 348 -22.45 3.99 4.09
N LEU A 349 -23.31 4.78 4.72
CA LEU A 349 -23.49 6.18 4.35
C LEU A 349 -22.72 7.07 5.32
N THR A 350 -22.15 8.15 4.79
CA THR A 350 -21.44 9.16 5.59
C THR A 350 -22.43 10.07 6.32
N PRO A 351 -22.05 10.71 7.44
CA PRO A 351 -22.88 11.71 8.10
C PRO A 351 -23.33 12.84 7.16
N ALA A 352 -22.47 13.27 6.21
CA ALA A 352 -22.81 14.28 5.22
C ALA A 352 -23.92 13.81 4.26
N GLN A 353 -23.86 12.57 3.78
CA GLN A 353 -24.92 11.98 2.95
C GLN A 353 -26.24 11.86 3.72
N LEU A 354 -26.18 11.42 4.98
CA LEU A 354 -27.36 11.32 5.84
C LEU A 354 -28.00 12.71 6.09
N SER A 355 -27.19 13.75 6.31
CA SER A 355 -27.68 15.11 6.57
C SER A 355 -28.19 15.82 5.30
N SER A 356 -27.54 15.61 4.15
CA SER A 356 -27.98 16.18 2.87
C SER A 356 -29.18 15.45 2.27
N GLY A 357 -29.39 14.19 2.68
CA GLY A 357 -30.41 13.32 2.08
C GLY A 357 -30.14 12.96 0.63
N THR A 358 -28.87 13.04 0.19
CA THR A 358 -28.49 12.79 -1.20
C THR A 358 -27.20 11.96 -1.27
N VAL A 359 -27.17 11.03 -2.21
CA VAL A 359 -26.00 10.29 -2.65
C VAL A 359 -25.71 10.71 -4.10
N ASN A 360 -24.48 11.11 -4.39
CA ASN A 360 -24.06 11.50 -5.73
C ASN A 360 -23.31 10.36 -6.42
N VAL A 361 -23.18 10.43 -7.74
CA VAL A 361 -22.31 9.52 -8.51
C VAL A 361 -20.91 9.53 -7.93
N GLY A 362 -20.34 8.34 -7.72
CA GLY A 362 -19.00 8.17 -7.15
C GLY A 362 -18.94 8.17 -5.62
N ASP A 363 -20.01 8.52 -4.93
CA ASP A 363 -20.05 8.48 -3.47
C ASP A 363 -19.93 7.04 -2.93
N PRO A 364 -19.22 6.83 -1.81
CA PRO A 364 -19.22 5.55 -1.12
C PRO A 364 -20.61 5.28 -0.50
N VAL A 365 -21.19 4.10 -0.78
CA VAL A 365 -22.55 3.77 -0.32
C VAL A 365 -22.63 2.42 0.40
N ALA A 366 -21.66 1.55 0.19
CA ALA A 366 -21.59 0.27 0.85
C ALA A 366 -20.17 -0.23 0.97
N GLN A 367 -19.98 -1.21 1.83
CA GLN A 367 -18.71 -1.90 2.02
C GLN A 367 -18.94 -3.42 1.98
N ALA A 368 -18.24 -4.11 1.08
CA ALA A 368 -18.09 -5.55 1.14
C ALA A 368 -16.97 -5.90 2.12
N THR A 369 -17.25 -6.80 3.04
CA THR A 369 -16.24 -7.46 3.87
C THR A 369 -16.15 -8.92 3.40
N VAL A 370 -14.98 -9.28 2.84
CA VAL A 370 -14.68 -10.65 2.43
C VAL A 370 -13.79 -11.26 3.50
N THR A 371 -14.27 -12.27 4.18
CA THR A 371 -13.61 -12.89 5.34
C THR A 371 -13.26 -14.34 5.02
N ASP A 372 -12.02 -14.74 5.31
CA ASP A 372 -11.66 -16.15 5.43
C ASP A 372 -12.27 -16.71 6.73
N THR A 373 -13.19 -17.62 6.60
CA THR A 373 -13.93 -18.20 7.73
C THR A 373 -13.06 -19.03 8.68
N GLN A 374 -11.87 -19.43 8.24
CA GLN A 374 -10.95 -20.24 9.05
C GLN A 374 -9.98 -19.38 9.87
N THR A 375 -9.47 -18.30 9.29
CA THR A 375 -8.46 -17.43 9.94
C THR A 375 -9.03 -16.14 10.48
N GLY A 376 -10.25 -15.75 10.06
CA GLY A 376 -10.84 -14.45 10.36
C GLY A 376 -10.19 -13.29 9.61
N THR A 377 -9.24 -13.56 8.71
CA THR A 377 -8.61 -12.53 7.90
C THR A 377 -9.65 -11.93 6.95
N ALA A 378 -9.78 -10.60 6.94
CA ALA A 378 -10.79 -9.92 6.14
C ALA A 378 -10.20 -8.84 5.23
N GLN A 379 -10.78 -8.69 4.04
CA GLN A 379 -10.54 -7.59 3.13
C GLN A 379 -11.81 -6.76 2.99
N GLN A 380 -11.68 -5.43 3.03
CA GLN A 380 -12.80 -4.51 2.84
C GLN A 380 -12.70 -3.82 1.49
N ILE A 381 -13.78 -3.82 0.73
CA ILE A 381 -13.89 -3.19 -0.59
C ILE A 381 -15.09 -2.23 -0.58
N THR A 382 -14.82 -0.97 -0.90
CA THR A 382 -15.86 0.05 -1.00
C THR A 382 -16.65 -0.09 -2.30
N TYR A 383 -17.96 0.07 -2.20
CA TYR A 383 -18.87 0.23 -3.33
C TYR A 383 -19.22 1.70 -3.51
N ARG A 384 -19.13 2.18 -4.75
CA ARG A 384 -19.46 3.56 -5.11
C ARG A 384 -20.72 3.59 -5.97
N ALA A 385 -21.55 4.60 -5.73
CA ALA A 385 -22.78 4.81 -6.47
C ALA A 385 -22.50 5.11 -7.96
N ASP A 386 -23.24 4.44 -8.84
CA ASP A 386 -23.16 4.65 -10.28
C ASP A 386 -24.12 5.76 -10.76
N GLN A 387 -25.04 6.20 -9.90
CA GLN A 387 -26.04 7.22 -10.19
C GLN A 387 -26.36 8.03 -8.92
N THR A 388 -26.86 9.25 -9.11
CA THR A 388 -27.37 10.07 -8.01
C THR A 388 -28.70 9.51 -7.51
N ALA A 389 -28.89 9.50 -6.19
CA ALA A 389 -30.13 9.05 -5.54
C ALA A 389 -30.45 9.92 -4.31
N THR A 390 -31.74 10.06 -4.00
CA THR A 390 -32.21 10.69 -2.77
C THR A 390 -32.47 9.65 -1.70
N LEU A 391 -32.08 9.91 -0.46
CA LEU A 391 -32.30 9.03 0.69
C LEU A 391 -33.73 9.08 1.20
N PHE A 392 -34.45 10.12 0.85
CA PHE A 392 -35.86 10.31 1.23
C PHE A 392 -36.75 9.91 0.06
N ALA A 393 -37.81 9.16 0.33
CA ALA A 393 -38.89 9.02 -0.63
C ALA A 393 -39.34 10.41 -1.09
N GLU A 394 -39.52 10.60 -2.41
CA GLU A 394 -40.04 11.84 -2.94
C GLU A 394 -41.17 12.32 -2.04
N ARG A 395 -41.11 13.60 -1.65
CA ARG A 395 -42.23 14.22 -0.97
C ARG A 395 -43.44 14.08 -1.87
N VAL A 396 -44.24 13.10 -1.64
CA VAL A 396 -45.58 13.04 -2.23
C VAL A 396 -46.31 14.22 -1.61
N VAL A 397 -46.34 15.33 -2.36
CA VAL A 397 -47.15 16.49 -2.01
C VAL A 397 -48.59 16.05 -2.21
N PHE A 398 -49.16 15.45 -1.20
CA PHE A 398 -50.61 15.28 -1.15
C PHE A 398 -51.21 16.62 -0.77
N THR A 399 -51.81 17.31 -1.72
CA THR A 399 -52.86 18.28 -1.48
C THR A 399 -54.11 17.52 -1.07
N ALA A 400 -54.14 17.06 0.18
CA ALA A 400 -55.35 16.39 0.72
C ALA A 400 -56.14 17.38 1.53
N LYS A 401 -57.30 17.71 1.06
CA LYS A 401 -58.41 18.15 1.87
C LYS A 401 -59.03 16.87 2.46
N SER A 402 -58.80 16.60 3.69
CA SER A 402 -59.61 15.81 4.65
C SER A 402 -58.79 14.84 5.49
N THR A 403 -59.34 14.44 6.60
CA THR A 403 -59.09 13.44 7.68
C THR A 403 -57.94 12.42 7.59
N THR A 404 -57.18 12.40 6.50
CA THR A 404 -55.97 11.55 6.30
C THR A 404 -54.68 12.25 6.74
N ASP A 405 -54.70 13.49 7.17
CA ASP A 405 -53.52 14.30 7.50
C ASP A 405 -52.71 13.78 8.69
N GLN A 406 -53.33 13.05 9.63
CA GLN A 406 -52.60 12.50 10.79
C GLN A 406 -51.80 11.25 10.44
N LEU A 407 -52.27 10.42 9.53
CA LEU A 407 -51.50 9.25 9.03
C LEU A 407 -50.35 9.65 8.12
N LEU A 408 -50.52 10.71 7.35
CA LEU A 408 -49.49 11.25 6.45
C LEU A 408 -48.36 12.02 7.18
N THR A 409 -48.65 12.56 8.37
CA THR A 409 -47.63 13.21 9.20
C THR A 409 -46.65 12.20 9.79
N ALA A 410 -47.11 10.98 10.10
CA ALA A 410 -46.25 9.89 10.57
C ALA A 410 -45.30 9.35 9.46
N LEU A 411 -45.74 9.44 8.19
CA LEU A 411 -44.95 9.02 7.04
C LEU A 411 -43.96 10.11 6.52
N LYS A 412 -44.04 11.32 7.06
CA LYS A 412 -43.19 12.47 6.68
C LYS A 412 -41.93 12.65 7.53
N GLN A 413 -41.68 11.76 8.48
CA GLN A 413 -40.44 11.86 9.24
C GLN A 413 -39.25 11.40 8.37
N PRO A 414 -38.19 12.18 8.33
CA PRO A 414 -36.98 11.77 7.63
C PRO A 414 -36.43 10.49 8.25
N VAL A 415 -35.95 9.59 7.42
CA VAL A 415 -35.35 8.28 7.84
C VAL A 415 -34.24 8.48 8.88
N ALA A 416 -33.58 9.64 8.90
CA ALA A 416 -32.57 9.98 9.89
C ALA A 416 -33.10 10.10 11.35
N SER A 417 -34.41 10.13 11.56
CA SER A 417 -35.01 10.14 12.91
C SER A 417 -35.42 8.78 13.42
N LEU A 418 -35.16 7.71 12.68
CA LEU A 418 -35.47 6.31 13.04
C LEU A 418 -34.22 5.49 13.48
N PHE A 419 -33.08 6.19 13.70
CA PHE A 419 -31.83 5.59 14.24
C PHE A 419 -31.46 6.20 15.59
#